data_68ff199905394adca1e77d2c1267a2fc
#
_entry.id   68ff199905394adca1e77d2c1267a2fc
#
_cell.length_a   1.000
_cell.length_b   1.000
_cell.length_c   1.000
_cell.angle_alpha   90.00
_cell.angle_beta   90.00
_cell.angle_gamma   90.00
#
_symmetry.space_group_name_H-M   'P 1'
#
loop_
_entity.id
_entity.type
_entity.pdbx_description
1 polymer ?
#
loop_
_entity_poly.entity_id
_entity_poly.type
_entity_poly.pdbx_seq_one_letter_code
_entity_poly.pdbx_strand_id
1 'polypeptide(L)'
;MCCALSAAHLGQVKILIVGQDPYPTPGHPMGLSFSVASHVRPIPRSLQNIYAELQADLGIPPAASGDLTPWFQRGVLLLNRVLTVQPGRPGSHRGKGWEHVTQRAIEALVARGGPLVAILWGRDAQSLIPMLGKVPYLASAHPSPLSAAAGFFGSRPFSRANELLVRAGGEPVDWALEPVGPDFATRVTGNGSYEPSMHRS
;
A
#
# COMPACT_ATOMS: atom_id res chain seq x y z
N MET A 1 -6.67 11.62 10.27
CA MET A 1 -7.43 12.38 9.24
C MET A 1 -7.02 11.82 7.89
N CYS A 2 -7.97 11.43 7.04
CA CYS A 2 -7.68 10.68 5.82
C CYS A 2 -7.12 11.62 4.73
N CYS A 3 -5.81 11.78 4.64
CA CYS A 3 -5.14 12.61 3.63
C CYS A 3 -5.47 12.17 2.19
N ALA A 4 -5.86 10.90 2.00
CA ALA A 4 -6.13 10.31 0.70
C ALA A 4 -7.36 10.87 -0.04
N LEU A 5 -8.30 11.53 0.65
CA LEU A 5 -9.59 11.92 0.08
C LEU A 5 -9.74 13.44 -0.15
N SER A 6 -8.65 14.22 -0.20
CA SER A 6 -8.80 15.64 -0.54
C SER A 6 -9.16 15.79 -2.02
N ALA A 7 -10.13 16.66 -2.33
CA ALA A 7 -10.64 16.88 -3.69
C ALA A 7 -9.52 17.31 -4.68
N ALA A 8 -8.50 18.03 -4.21
CA ALA A 8 -7.36 18.46 -5.01
C ALA A 8 -6.52 17.29 -5.55
N HIS A 9 -6.48 16.15 -4.84
CA HIS A 9 -5.72 14.97 -5.26
C HIS A 9 -6.52 14.03 -6.16
N LEU A 10 -7.85 14.01 -6.09
CA LEU A 10 -8.67 13.14 -6.93
C LEU A 10 -8.45 13.38 -8.43
N GLY A 11 -8.17 14.63 -8.82
CA GLY A 11 -7.86 14.99 -10.22
C GLY A 11 -6.57 14.33 -10.76
N GLN A 12 -5.65 14.00 -9.90
CA GLN A 12 -4.32 13.47 -10.27
C GLN A 12 -4.21 11.95 -10.13
N VAL A 13 -5.25 11.28 -9.61
CA VAL A 13 -5.20 9.84 -9.36
C VAL A 13 -5.15 9.06 -10.68
N LYS A 14 -4.13 8.25 -10.83
CA LYS A 14 -3.89 7.34 -11.96
C LYS A 14 -4.17 5.89 -11.59
N ILE A 15 -3.82 5.51 -10.36
CA ILE A 15 -3.99 4.15 -9.83
C ILE A 15 -4.79 4.24 -8.53
N LEU A 16 -5.79 3.36 -8.40
CA LEU A 16 -6.51 3.14 -7.14
C LEU A 16 -6.08 1.78 -6.56
N ILE A 17 -5.43 1.79 -5.40
CA ILE A 17 -5.17 0.56 -4.64
C ILE A 17 -6.12 0.51 -3.46
N VAL A 18 -6.91 -0.57 -3.34
CA VAL A 18 -7.86 -0.72 -2.25
C VAL A 18 -7.41 -1.81 -1.29
N GLY A 19 -7.23 -1.40 -0.03
CA GLY A 19 -7.04 -2.29 1.11
C GLY A 19 -8.34 -2.54 1.89
N GLN A 20 -8.24 -3.32 2.96
CA GLN A 20 -9.37 -3.69 3.81
C GLN A 20 -9.65 -2.62 4.87
N ASP A 21 -8.80 -2.52 5.87
CA ASP A 21 -8.85 -1.61 7.01
C ASP A 21 -7.43 -1.20 7.46
N PRO A 22 -7.29 -0.18 8.31
CA PRO A 22 -5.98 0.23 8.81
C PRO A 22 -5.31 -0.86 9.65
N TYR A 23 -3.99 -0.80 9.78
CA TYR A 23 -3.28 -1.67 10.72
C TYR A 23 -3.83 -1.51 12.14
N PRO A 24 -4.10 -2.61 12.86
CA PRO A 24 -4.67 -2.53 14.21
C PRO A 24 -3.63 -2.18 15.28
N THR A 25 -2.34 -2.16 14.94
CA THR A 25 -1.27 -1.79 15.87
C THR A 25 -1.26 -0.27 16.07
N PRO A 26 -1.34 0.22 17.32
CA PRO A 26 -1.25 1.65 17.61
C PRO A 26 0.02 2.28 17.00
N GLY A 27 -0.12 3.48 16.43
CA GLY A 27 0.98 4.21 15.79
C GLY A 27 1.31 3.77 14.35
N HIS A 28 0.75 2.66 13.85
CA HIS A 28 0.97 2.24 12.47
C HIS A 28 0.13 2.99 11.43
N PRO A 29 -1.19 3.22 11.65
CA PRO A 29 -2.01 3.93 10.66
C PRO A 29 -1.55 5.37 10.44
N MET A 30 -1.36 5.77 9.18
CA MET A 30 -0.99 7.14 8.81
C MET A 30 -1.95 7.79 7.80
N GLY A 31 -3.09 7.14 7.50
CA GLY A 31 -4.11 7.67 6.59
C GLY A 31 -3.99 7.20 5.14
N LEU A 32 -2.96 6.42 4.80
CA LEU A 32 -2.78 5.72 3.54
C LEU A 32 -2.83 4.22 3.78
N SER A 33 -3.56 3.47 2.94
CA SER A 33 -3.62 2.00 3.08
C SER A 33 -2.24 1.37 2.88
N PHE A 34 -1.94 0.33 3.64
CA PHE A 34 -0.64 -0.39 3.66
C PHE A 34 0.56 0.43 4.14
N SER A 35 0.49 1.76 4.19
CA SER A 35 1.58 2.63 4.60
C SER A 35 1.70 2.75 6.12
N VAL A 36 2.92 2.92 6.58
CA VAL A 36 3.26 3.30 7.96
C VAL A 36 4.30 4.42 7.93
N ALA A 37 4.40 5.19 9.02
CA ALA A 37 5.39 6.24 9.11
C ALA A 37 6.82 5.69 8.96
N SER A 38 7.73 6.50 8.42
CA SER A 38 9.09 6.09 8.04
C SER A 38 9.92 5.47 9.17
N HIS A 39 9.62 5.82 10.42
CA HIS A 39 10.31 5.31 11.61
C HIS A 39 9.76 3.97 12.13
N VAL A 40 8.61 3.51 11.64
CA VAL A 40 7.98 2.27 12.14
C VAL A 40 8.81 1.05 11.80
N ARG A 41 9.17 0.30 12.83
CA ARG A 41 9.89 -0.98 12.74
C ARG A 41 9.31 -2.00 13.72
N PRO A 42 9.22 -3.27 13.34
CA PRO A 42 9.44 -3.79 11.99
C PRO A 42 8.38 -3.30 10.99
N ILE A 43 8.72 -3.26 9.69
CA ILE A 43 7.76 -2.99 8.62
C ILE A 43 6.65 -4.07 8.66
N PRO A 44 5.36 -3.71 8.54
CA PRO A 44 4.26 -4.67 8.56
C PRO A 44 4.42 -5.77 7.49
N ARG A 45 4.08 -7.01 7.84
CA ARG A 45 4.30 -8.18 6.97
C ARG A 45 3.58 -8.07 5.62
N SER A 46 2.38 -7.49 5.58
CA SER A 46 1.69 -7.26 4.30
C SER A 46 2.48 -6.33 3.39
N LEU A 47 3.10 -5.28 3.95
CA LEU A 47 3.93 -4.35 3.20
C LEU A 47 5.26 -4.99 2.76
N GLN A 48 5.85 -5.85 3.59
CA GLN A 48 7.01 -6.64 3.18
C GLN A 48 6.69 -7.53 1.97
N ASN A 49 5.50 -8.16 1.94
CA ASN A 49 5.04 -8.96 0.82
C ASN A 49 4.81 -8.10 -0.44
N ILE A 50 4.28 -6.87 -0.28
CA ILE A 50 4.14 -5.90 -1.38
C ILE A 50 5.52 -5.57 -1.96
N TYR A 51 6.53 -5.32 -1.14
CA TYR A 51 7.89 -5.05 -1.60
C TYR A 51 8.55 -6.27 -2.27
N ALA A 52 8.31 -7.48 -1.76
CA ALA A 52 8.79 -8.70 -2.40
C ALA A 52 8.19 -8.89 -3.80
N GLU A 53 6.89 -8.64 -3.96
CA GLU A 53 6.22 -8.69 -5.27
C GLU A 53 6.69 -7.57 -6.20
N LEU A 54 6.92 -6.35 -5.67
CA LEU A 54 7.46 -5.23 -6.43
C LEU A 54 8.85 -5.55 -7.00
N GLN A 55 9.69 -6.18 -6.20
CA GLN A 55 11.03 -6.63 -6.64
C GLN A 55 10.93 -7.74 -7.68
N ALA A 56 10.03 -8.70 -7.49
CA ALA A 56 9.84 -9.80 -8.46
C ALA A 56 9.24 -9.31 -9.80
N ASP A 57 8.35 -8.32 -9.76
CA ASP A 57 7.66 -7.79 -10.93
C ASP A 57 8.51 -6.80 -11.73
N LEU A 58 9.17 -5.86 -11.05
CA LEU A 58 9.87 -4.72 -11.67
C LEU A 58 11.39 -4.66 -11.40
N GLY A 59 11.93 -5.55 -10.58
CA GLY A 59 13.33 -5.52 -10.17
C GLY A 59 13.67 -4.38 -9.19
N ILE A 60 12.66 -3.66 -8.67
CA ILE A 60 12.85 -2.56 -7.73
C ILE A 60 13.21 -3.13 -6.35
N PRO A 61 14.35 -2.75 -5.76
CA PRO A 61 14.75 -3.28 -4.47
C PRO A 61 13.77 -2.85 -3.35
N PRO A 62 13.63 -3.64 -2.27
CA PRO A 62 12.81 -3.29 -1.13
C PRO A 62 13.17 -1.92 -0.55
N ALA A 63 12.17 -1.14 -0.18
CA ALA A 63 12.37 0.18 0.39
C ALA A 63 12.92 0.12 1.83
N ALA A 64 13.68 1.14 2.20
CA ALA A 64 14.23 1.30 3.55
C ALA A 64 13.15 1.54 4.61
N SER A 65 12.01 2.07 4.23
CA SER A 65 10.92 2.44 5.15
C SER A 65 9.57 1.90 4.66
N GLY A 66 8.57 1.96 5.54
CA GLY A 66 7.19 1.61 5.21
C GLY A 66 6.34 2.79 4.74
N ASP A 67 6.95 3.92 4.40
CA ASP A 67 6.25 5.13 3.96
C ASP A 67 5.97 5.09 2.45
N LEU A 68 4.69 5.01 2.09
CA LEU A 68 4.22 5.02 0.70
C LEU A 68 3.75 6.41 0.23
N THR A 69 4.06 7.47 0.97
CA THR A 69 3.75 8.85 0.56
C THR A 69 4.27 9.17 -0.84
N PRO A 70 5.47 8.69 -1.29
CA PRO A 70 5.91 8.93 -2.66
C PRO A 70 4.98 8.34 -3.73
N TRP A 71 4.37 7.18 -3.49
CA TRP A 71 3.37 6.63 -4.42
C TRP A 71 2.13 7.53 -4.49
N PHE A 72 1.64 8.00 -3.33
CA PHE A 72 0.51 8.92 -3.28
C PHE A 72 0.79 10.21 -4.07
N GLN A 73 1.98 10.79 -3.94
CA GLN A 73 2.41 11.98 -4.67
C GLN A 73 2.50 11.75 -6.19
N ARG A 74 2.72 10.49 -6.63
CA ARG A 74 2.78 10.09 -8.04
C ARG A 74 1.43 9.66 -8.62
N GLY A 75 0.33 9.89 -7.89
CA GLY A 75 -1.02 9.62 -8.33
C GLY A 75 -1.56 8.23 -7.98
N VAL A 76 -0.98 7.56 -6.99
CA VAL A 76 -1.52 6.30 -6.46
C VAL A 76 -2.39 6.59 -5.25
N LEU A 77 -3.70 6.43 -5.38
CA LEU A 77 -4.63 6.53 -4.26
C LEU A 77 -4.61 5.23 -3.44
N LEU A 78 -4.08 5.31 -2.24
CA LEU A 78 -4.00 4.21 -1.27
C LEU A 78 -5.18 4.31 -0.30
N LEU A 79 -6.29 3.62 -0.59
CA LEU A 79 -7.57 3.73 0.12
C LEU A 79 -7.94 2.41 0.80
N ASN A 80 -8.34 2.46 2.07
CA ASN A 80 -8.98 1.33 2.74
C ASN A 80 -10.49 1.37 2.56
N ARG A 81 -11.15 0.20 2.47
CA ARG A 81 -12.63 0.10 2.46
C ARG A 81 -13.24 0.62 3.77
N VAL A 82 -12.57 0.34 4.89
CA VAL A 82 -12.93 0.80 6.22
C VAL A 82 -11.82 1.69 6.74
N LEU A 83 -12.13 2.92 7.20
CA LEU A 83 -11.11 3.92 7.49
C LEU A 83 -10.64 3.96 8.96
N THR A 84 -11.28 3.17 9.82
CA THR A 84 -10.89 3.05 11.23
C THR A 84 -10.88 1.59 11.68
N VAL A 85 -10.20 1.33 12.78
CA VAL A 85 -10.07 0.00 13.38
C VAL A 85 -9.90 0.14 14.89
N GLN A 86 -10.42 -0.81 15.66
CA GLN A 86 -10.12 -0.90 17.09
C GLN A 86 -8.70 -1.47 17.28
N PRO A 87 -7.87 -0.90 18.16
CA PRO A 87 -6.55 -1.43 18.46
C PRO A 87 -6.57 -2.94 18.73
N GLY A 88 -5.67 -3.67 18.09
CA GLY A 88 -5.54 -5.13 18.22
C GLY A 88 -6.66 -5.97 17.57
N ARG A 89 -7.68 -5.37 16.93
CA ARG A 89 -8.85 -6.09 16.40
C ARG A 89 -9.12 -5.76 14.93
N PRO A 90 -8.39 -6.39 13.98
CA PRO A 90 -8.61 -6.17 12.55
C PRO A 90 -10.06 -6.50 12.17
N GLY A 91 -10.65 -5.71 11.26
CA GLY A 91 -12.03 -5.86 10.80
C GLY A 91 -13.09 -5.41 11.80
N SER A 92 -12.73 -4.85 12.96
CA SER A 92 -13.66 -4.48 14.05
C SER A 92 -14.70 -3.42 13.65
N HIS A 93 -14.41 -2.60 12.66
CA HIS A 93 -15.32 -1.56 12.18
C HIS A 93 -15.95 -1.87 10.81
N ARG A 94 -15.82 -3.11 10.33
CA ARG A 94 -16.54 -3.58 9.14
C ARG A 94 -18.05 -3.49 9.36
N GLY A 95 -18.78 -2.99 8.36
CA GLY A 95 -20.24 -2.81 8.45
C GLY A 95 -20.67 -1.65 9.37
N LYS A 96 -19.76 -0.73 9.73
CA LYS A 96 -20.06 0.44 10.57
C LYS A 96 -20.27 1.73 9.77
N GLY A 97 -20.49 1.62 8.45
CA GLY A 97 -20.82 2.75 7.58
C GLY A 97 -19.67 3.34 6.77
N TRP A 98 -18.41 2.98 7.07
CA TRP A 98 -17.26 3.46 6.30
C TRP A 98 -17.33 3.05 4.83
N GLU A 99 -17.91 1.89 4.55
CA GLU A 99 -18.08 1.36 3.21
C GLU A 99 -18.90 2.30 2.33
N HIS A 100 -19.92 2.97 2.87
CA HIS A 100 -20.70 3.98 2.13
C HIS A 100 -19.86 5.22 1.78
N VAL A 101 -19.03 5.69 2.72
CA VAL A 101 -18.16 6.85 2.51
C VAL A 101 -17.12 6.56 1.43
N THR A 102 -16.42 5.42 1.56
CA THR A 102 -15.38 5.02 0.60
C THR A 102 -15.96 4.66 -0.76
N GLN A 103 -17.17 4.12 -0.79
CA GLN A 103 -17.92 3.89 -2.02
C GLN A 103 -18.16 5.20 -2.77
N ARG A 104 -18.67 6.24 -2.11
CA ARG A 104 -18.89 7.55 -2.74
C ARG A 104 -17.61 8.17 -3.27
N ALA A 105 -16.50 8.03 -2.56
CA ALA A 105 -15.20 8.49 -3.03
C ALA A 105 -14.74 7.77 -4.31
N ILE A 106 -14.96 6.45 -4.38
CA ILE A 106 -14.62 5.65 -5.57
C ILE A 106 -15.55 5.98 -6.73
N GLU A 107 -16.86 6.13 -6.49
CA GLU A 107 -17.84 6.56 -7.51
C GLU A 107 -17.45 7.92 -8.09
N ALA A 108 -17.07 8.89 -7.26
CA ALA A 108 -16.60 10.19 -7.71
C ALA A 108 -15.31 10.09 -8.54
N LEU A 109 -14.38 9.22 -8.15
CA LEU A 109 -13.15 8.97 -8.90
C LEU A 109 -13.44 8.34 -10.27
N VAL A 110 -14.34 7.36 -10.34
CA VAL A 110 -14.77 6.73 -11.60
C VAL A 110 -15.52 7.72 -12.49
N ALA A 111 -16.43 8.52 -11.92
CA ALA A 111 -17.21 9.52 -12.65
C ALA A 111 -16.35 10.66 -13.21
N ARG A 112 -15.19 10.94 -12.62
CA ARG A 112 -14.24 11.94 -13.14
C ARG A 112 -13.81 11.60 -14.58
N GLY A 113 -13.73 10.32 -14.93
CA GLY A 113 -13.18 9.87 -16.22
C GLY A 113 -11.67 10.03 -16.32
N GLY A 114 -11.13 9.83 -17.52
CA GLY A 114 -9.71 9.85 -17.80
C GLY A 114 -8.99 8.54 -17.43
N PRO A 115 -7.67 8.49 -17.63
CA PRO A 115 -6.88 7.29 -17.36
C PRO A 115 -6.89 6.92 -15.87
N LEU A 116 -7.39 5.72 -15.57
CA LEU A 116 -7.47 5.17 -14.21
C LEU A 116 -7.38 3.66 -14.29
N VAL A 117 -6.64 3.04 -13.37
CA VAL A 117 -6.58 1.58 -13.17
C VAL A 117 -6.81 1.26 -11.70
N ALA A 118 -7.59 0.22 -11.39
CA ALA A 118 -7.78 -0.24 -10.03
C ALA A 118 -6.98 -1.51 -9.73
N ILE A 119 -6.34 -1.57 -8.57
CA ILE A 119 -5.68 -2.76 -8.02
C ILE A 119 -6.47 -3.18 -6.78
N LEU A 120 -7.05 -4.37 -6.81
CA LEU A 120 -7.99 -4.86 -5.81
C LEU A 120 -7.42 -6.09 -5.10
N TRP A 121 -6.86 -5.88 -3.91
CA TRP A 121 -6.24 -6.94 -3.12
C TRP A 121 -7.19 -7.51 -2.07
N GLY A 122 -7.59 -8.76 -2.29
CA GLY A 122 -8.49 -9.50 -1.42
C GLY A 122 -9.99 -9.28 -1.70
N ARG A 123 -10.82 -10.11 -1.08
CA ARG A 123 -12.26 -10.17 -1.36
C ARG A 123 -13.01 -8.87 -1.08
N ASP A 124 -12.64 -8.16 -0.02
CA ASP A 124 -13.31 -6.90 0.33
C ASP A 124 -13.07 -5.81 -0.74
N ALA A 125 -11.84 -5.73 -1.27
CA ALA A 125 -11.54 -4.81 -2.37
C ALA A 125 -12.23 -5.26 -3.67
N GLN A 126 -12.27 -6.56 -3.96
CA GLN A 126 -12.92 -7.11 -5.15
C GLN A 126 -14.43 -6.93 -5.16
N SER A 127 -15.08 -6.73 -4.02
CA SER A 127 -16.50 -6.37 -3.96
C SER A 127 -16.84 -5.04 -4.65
N LEU A 128 -15.82 -4.24 -4.97
CA LEU A 128 -15.96 -2.97 -5.69
C LEU A 128 -16.02 -3.11 -7.22
N ILE A 129 -15.71 -4.29 -7.77
CA ILE A 129 -15.70 -4.52 -9.23
C ILE A 129 -16.96 -4.00 -9.94
N PRO A 130 -18.18 -4.24 -9.44
CA PRO A 130 -19.40 -3.75 -10.11
C PRO A 130 -19.48 -2.22 -10.21
N MET A 131 -18.76 -1.48 -9.34
CA MET A 131 -18.77 -0.03 -9.30
C MET A 131 -17.73 0.62 -10.22
N LEU A 132 -16.76 -0.14 -10.69
CA LEU A 132 -15.69 0.38 -11.54
C LEU A 132 -16.14 0.66 -12.98
N GLY A 133 -17.28 0.12 -13.41
CA GLY A 133 -17.80 0.32 -14.76
C GLY A 133 -16.79 -0.12 -15.82
N LYS A 134 -16.26 0.84 -16.60
CA LYS A 134 -15.26 0.59 -17.66
C LYS A 134 -13.81 0.74 -17.18
N VAL A 135 -13.57 1.09 -15.92
CA VAL A 135 -12.21 1.22 -15.39
C VAL A 135 -11.55 -0.15 -15.36
N PRO A 136 -10.40 -0.34 -16.04
CA PRO A 136 -9.67 -1.58 -15.98
C PRO A 136 -9.17 -1.87 -14.57
N TYR A 137 -9.15 -3.14 -14.19
CA TYR A 137 -8.72 -3.54 -12.86
C TYR A 137 -7.86 -4.80 -12.88
N LEU A 138 -7.07 -4.95 -11.82
CA LEU A 138 -6.30 -6.14 -11.50
C LEU A 138 -6.77 -6.65 -10.14
N ALA A 139 -7.14 -7.91 -10.09
CA ALA A 139 -7.62 -8.57 -8.87
C ALA A 139 -6.68 -9.71 -8.49
N SER A 140 -6.30 -9.78 -7.21
CA SER A 140 -5.49 -10.88 -6.66
C SER A 140 -5.84 -11.14 -5.20
N ALA A 141 -5.21 -12.15 -4.60
CA ALA A 141 -5.29 -12.36 -3.16
C ALA A 141 -4.73 -11.14 -2.40
N HIS A 142 -5.09 -11.00 -1.13
CA HIS A 142 -4.55 -9.92 -0.28
C HIS A 142 -3.07 -10.20 0.07
N PRO A 143 -2.20 -9.17 0.19
CA PRO A 143 -0.78 -9.34 0.52
C PRO A 143 -0.51 -9.79 1.96
N SER A 144 -1.54 -10.02 2.77
CA SER A 144 -1.41 -10.57 4.12
C SER A 144 -0.68 -11.93 4.09
N PRO A 145 0.16 -12.26 5.09
CA PRO A 145 0.79 -13.58 5.21
C PRO A 145 -0.19 -14.76 5.15
N LEU A 146 -1.44 -14.53 5.55
CA LEU A 146 -2.49 -15.56 5.54
C LEU A 146 -2.99 -15.91 4.13
N SER A 147 -2.75 -15.06 3.13
CA SER A 147 -3.33 -15.20 1.80
C SER A 147 -2.37 -14.91 0.66
N ALA A 148 -1.20 -14.35 0.91
CA ALA A 148 -0.30 -13.92 -0.16
C ALA A 148 0.14 -15.10 -1.08
N ALA A 149 0.37 -16.28 -0.51
CA ALA A 149 0.70 -17.48 -1.28
C ALA A 149 -0.46 -17.99 -2.16
N ALA A 150 -1.70 -17.55 -1.90
CA ALA A 150 -2.89 -17.96 -2.65
C ALA A 150 -3.16 -17.08 -3.90
N GLY A 151 -2.12 -16.46 -4.48
CA GLY A 151 -2.21 -15.73 -5.74
C GLY A 151 -1.98 -14.22 -5.65
N PHE A 152 -1.36 -13.73 -4.58
CA PHE A 152 -0.78 -12.38 -4.56
C PHE A 152 0.60 -12.39 -5.21
N PHE A 153 1.49 -13.31 -4.77
CA PHE A 153 2.80 -13.47 -5.38
C PHE A 153 2.67 -13.98 -6.82
N GLY A 154 3.41 -13.35 -7.72
CA GLY A 154 3.37 -13.62 -9.15
C GLY A 154 2.19 -12.98 -9.88
N SER A 155 1.33 -12.19 -9.20
CA SER A 155 0.22 -11.47 -9.84
C SER A 155 0.68 -10.29 -10.71
N ARG A 156 1.92 -9.81 -10.52
CA ARG A 156 2.57 -8.74 -11.27
C ARG A 156 1.69 -7.47 -11.37
N PRO A 157 1.22 -6.94 -10.24
CA PRO A 157 0.23 -5.87 -10.27
C PRO A 157 0.82 -4.53 -10.76
N PHE A 158 2.11 -4.29 -10.58
CA PHE A 158 2.73 -3.00 -10.86
C PHE A 158 3.02 -2.82 -12.35
N SER A 159 3.66 -3.79 -13.00
CA SER A 159 3.91 -3.77 -14.45
C SER A 159 2.61 -3.76 -15.23
N ARG A 160 1.67 -4.66 -14.87
CA ARG A 160 0.36 -4.78 -15.53
C ARG A 160 -0.51 -3.53 -15.34
N ALA A 161 -0.45 -2.89 -14.17
CA ALA A 161 -1.17 -1.63 -13.95
C ALA A 161 -0.62 -0.51 -14.86
N ASN A 162 0.69 -0.42 -15.01
CA ASN A 162 1.29 0.54 -15.94
C ASN A 162 0.91 0.25 -17.41
N GLU A 163 0.91 -1.03 -17.82
CA GLU A 163 0.45 -1.41 -19.16
C GLU A 163 -1.00 -0.98 -19.41
N LEU A 164 -1.91 -1.23 -18.46
CA LEU A 164 -3.30 -0.85 -18.58
C LEU A 164 -3.48 0.67 -18.58
N LEU A 165 -2.68 1.38 -17.76
CA LEU A 165 -2.72 2.83 -17.67
C LEU A 165 -2.29 3.48 -19.00
N VAL A 166 -1.21 3.00 -19.61
CA VAL A 166 -0.74 3.47 -20.92
C VAL A 166 -1.79 3.18 -22.00
N ARG A 167 -2.40 2.00 -22.01
CA ARG A 167 -3.52 1.67 -22.93
C ARG A 167 -4.72 2.58 -22.76
N ALA A 168 -4.94 3.09 -21.55
CA ALA A 168 -5.99 4.07 -21.25
C ALA A 168 -5.59 5.51 -21.57
N GLY A 169 -4.41 5.74 -22.17
CA GLY A 169 -3.90 7.07 -22.53
C GLY A 169 -3.25 7.83 -21.39
N GLY A 170 -2.88 7.16 -20.30
CA GLY A 170 -2.18 7.76 -19.15
C GLY A 170 -0.68 7.51 -19.16
N GLU A 171 0.03 8.27 -18.32
CA GLU A 171 1.46 8.07 -18.08
C GLU A 171 1.70 6.98 -17.02
N PRO A 172 2.69 6.10 -17.21
CA PRO A 172 3.01 5.08 -16.22
C PRO A 172 3.40 5.70 -14.88
N VAL A 173 3.16 4.96 -13.80
CA VAL A 173 3.59 5.34 -12.45
C VAL A 173 5.01 4.82 -12.23
N ASP A 174 5.87 5.68 -11.70
CA ASP A 174 7.15 5.27 -11.14
C ASP A 174 6.92 4.68 -9.74
N TRP A 175 7.14 3.37 -9.60
CA TRP A 175 6.96 2.61 -8.37
C TRP A 175 8.18 2.60 -7.45
N ALA A 176 9.31 3.18 -7.88
CA ALA A 176 10.53 3.19 -7.08
C ALA A 176 10.31 3.94 -5.76
N LEU A 177 10.85 3.40 -4.70
CA LEU A 177 10.94 4.02 -3.37
C LEU A 177 12.42 4.10 -2.99
N GLU A 178 12.76 4.92 -1.99
CA GLU A 178 14.14 5.00 -1.52
C GLU A 178 14.62 3.62 -1.03
N PRO A 179 15.67 3.06 -1.65
CA PRO A 179 16.17 1.74 -1.29
C PRO A 179 16.81 1.76 0.11
N VAL A 180 16.96 0.58 0.70
CA VAL A 180 17.83 0.41 1.87
C VAL A 180 19.24 0.80 1.46
N GLY A 181 19.76 1.90 2.03
CA GLY A 181 21.13 2.34 1.76
C GLY A 181 22.15 1.29 2.24
N PRO A 182 23.36 1.22 1.62
CA PRO A 182 24.39 0.24 1.97
C PRO A 182 24.79 0.27 3.46
N ASP A 183 24.67 1.40 4.13
CA ASP A 183 25.00 1.55 5.56
C ASP A 183 24.07 0.80 6.52
N PHE A 184 22.88 0.38 6.08
CA PHE A 184 21.96 -0.34 6.94
C PHE A 184 22.32 -1.84 7.06
N ALA A 185 22.89 -2.42 6.02
CA ALA A 185 23.33 -3.83 6.03
C ALA A 185 24.51 -4.05 7.01
N THR A 186 25.37 -3.06 7.19
CA THR A 186 26.56 -3.12 8.06
C THR A 186 26.23 -3.03 9.54
N ARG A 187 25.11 -2.38 9.91
CA ARG A 187 24.69 -2.23 11.32
C ARG A 187 24.01 -3.46 11.92
N VAL A 188 23.50 -4.37 11.09
CA VAL A 188 22.82 -5.59 11.55
C VAL A 188 23.80 -6.77 11.75
N THR A 189 24.98 -6.74 11.12
CA THR A 189 26.00 -7.78 11.23
C THR A 189 27.16 -7.44 12.18
N GLY A 190 27.16 -6.23 12.75
CA GLY A 190 28.14 -5.81 13.75
C GLY A 190 27.85 -6.43 15.11
N ASN A 191 28.41 -7.60 15.32
CA ASN A 191 28.51 -8.26 16.62
C ASN A 191 29.43 -7.40 17.50
N GLY A 192 28.85 -6.44 18.24
CA GLY A 192 29.57 -5.63 19.21
C GLY A 192 30.02 -6.47 20.39
N SER A 193 31.27 -6.88 20.37
CA SER A 193 31.98 -7.34 21.56
C SER A 193 32.00 -6.21 22.58
N TYR A 194 31.23 -6.38 23.63
CA TYR A 194 31.22 -5.53 24.82
C TYR A 194 32.51 -5.82 25.60
N GLU A 195 33.50 -4.92 25.57
CA GLU A 195 34.61 -4.92 26.52
C GLU A 195 34.21 -4.12 27.77
N PRO A 196 34.24 -4.71 28.97
CA PRO A 196 34.02 -3.98 30.20
C PRO A 196 35.28 -3.20 30.56
N SER A 197 35.20 -1.87 30.55
CA SER A 197 36.25 -1.01 31.10
C SER A 197 36.38 -1.21 32.59
N MET A 198 37.48 -1.85 33.04
CA MET A 198 37.93 -1.84 34.42
C MET A 198 38.46 -0.46 34.76
N HIS A 199 37.75 0.26 35.60
CA HIS A 199 38.34 1.36 36.37
C HIS A 199 39.11 0.78 37.57
N ARG A 200 40.42 0.97 37.57
CA ARG A 200 41.27 0.88 38.77
C ARG A 200 41.45 2.25 39.37
N SER A 201 41.33 2.25 40.70
CA SER A 201 41.84 3.20 41.73
C SER A 201 41.14 4.54 41.81
#